data_b00d563a20fbe3a668df7df56a6c8216
#
_entry.id   b00d563a20fbe3a668df7df56a6c8216
#
_cell.length_a   1.000
_cell.length_b   1.000
_cell.length_c   1.000
_cell.angle_alpha   90.00
_cell.angle_beta   90.00
_cell.angle_gamma   90.00
#
_symmetry.space_group_name_H-M   'P 1'
#
loop_
_entity.id
_entity.type
_entity.pdbx_description
1 polymer ?
#
loop_
_entity_poly.entity_id
_entity_poly.type
_entity_poly.pdbx_seq_one_letter_code
_entity_poly.pdbx_strand_id
1 'polypeptide(L)'
;MNEIKLKGLEQSVYTETLNNGLEIYLVPYENKKNYFISYATKFGSDVIEFTEANKKTFKPPLGIAHFLEHKMFETDDGVDPFTFFSESGTDSNASTSFDHTQYICSGTKKFREN
;
A
#
# COMPACT_ATOMS: atom_id res chain seq x y z
N MET A 1 -7.70 9.09 -16.41
CA MET A 1 -6.92 9.72 -15.30
C MET A 1 -7.32 11.19 -15.22
N ASN A 2 -7.71 11.67 -14.03
CA ASN A 2 -8.11 13.06 -13.81
C ASN A 2 -6.94 13.83 -13.19
N GLU A 3 -6.79 15.11 -13.52
CA GLU A 3 -5.75 15.98 -12.94
C GLU A 3 -6.35 16.93 -11.90
N ILE A 4 -5.74 16.99 -10.74
CA ILE A 4 -6.06 17.93 -9.66
C ILE A 4 -4.85 18.85 -9.46
N LYS A 5 -5.00 20.13 -9.69
CA LYS A 5 -3.97 21.14 -9.44
C LYS A 5 -4.06 21.62 -7.99
N LEU A 6 -2.97 21.50 -7.25
CA LEU A 6 -2.91 21.98 -5.88
C LEU A 6 -2.61 23.50 -5.87
N LYS A 7 -3.56 24.29 -5.36
CA LYS A 7 -3.37 25.75 -5.23
C LYS A 7 -2.16 26.06 -4.33
N GLY A 8 -1.25 26.88 -4.83
CA GLY A 8 -0.06 27.32 -4.08
C GLY A 8 1.13 26.35 -4.14
N LEU A 9 0.96 25.21 -4.84
CA LEU A 9 2.06 24.31 -5.17
C LEU A 9 2.07 24.16 -6.69
N GLU A 10 3.24 24.27 -7.32
CA GLU A 10 3.41 23.95 -8.76
C GLU A 10 3.41 22.43 -8.95
N GLN A 11 2.37 21.77 -8.43
CA GLN A 11 2.26 20.33 -8.37
C GLN A 11 0.88 19.87 -8.83
N SER A 12 0.85 18.85 -9.68
CA SER A 12 -0.37 18.15 -10.07
C SER A 12 -0.45 16.78 -9.43
N VAL A 13 -1.66 16.40 -9.03
CA VAL A 13 -2.01 15.03 -8.62
C VAL A 13 -2.88 14.43 -9.70
N TYR A 14 -2.49 13.30 -10.24
CA TYR A 14 -3.30 12.53 -11.18
C TYR A 14 -4.04 11.42 -10.44
N THR A 15 -5.34 11.29 -10.70
CA THR A 15 -6.18 10.30 -10.02
C THR A 15 -6.87 9.38 -11.00
N GLU A 16 -7.01 8.12 -10.65
CA GLU A 16 -7.77 7.14 -11.41
C GLU A 16 -8.42 6.14 -10.45
N THR A 17 -9.65 5.73 -10.77
CA THR A 17 -10.32 4.63 -10.08
C THR A 17 -10.41 3.44 -11.02
N LEU A 18 -9.85 2.31 -10.62
CA LEU A 18 -9.92 1.08 -11.41
C LEU A 18 -11.29 0.42 -11.29
N ASN A 19 -11.59 -0.52 -12.21
CA ASN A 19 -12.88 -1.23 -12.25
C ASN A 19 -13.18 -2.04 -10.97
N ASN A 20 -12.15 -2.41 -10.21
CA ASN A 20 -12.29 -3.09 -8.92
C ASN A 20 -12.47 -2.14 -7.73
N GLY A 21 -12.56 -0.81 -7.98
CA GLY A 21 -12.72 0.20 -6.96
C GLY A 21 -11.41 0.73 -6.34
N LEU A 22 -10.25 0.23 -6.78
CA LEU A 22 -8.96 0.77 -6.30
C LEU A 22 -8.76 2.20 -6.79
N GLU A 23 -8.54 3.11 -5.87
CA GLU A 23 -8.19 4.51 -6.16
C GLU A 23 -6.68 4.66 -6.25
N ILE A 24 -6.20 5.23 -7.34
CA ILE A 24 -4.79 5.51 -7.60
C ILE A 24 -4.56 7.01 -7.58
N TYR A 25 -3.53 7.43 -6.86
CA TYR A 25 -3.04 8.80 -6.81
C TYR A 25 -1.59 8.83 -7.27
N LEU A 26 -1.30 9.56 -8.33
CA LEU A 26 0.05 9.70 -8.87
C LEU A 26 0.49 11.17 -8.76
N VAL A 27 1.63 11.38 -8.10
CA VAL A 27 2.23 12.70 -7.91
C VAL A 27 3.63 12.70 -8.55
N PRO A 28 3.77 13.11 -9.82
CA PRO A 28 5.06 13.15 -10.48
C PRO A 28 5.90 14.31 -9.94
N TYR A 29 7.15 14.03 -9.59
CA TYR A 29 8.15 15.04 -9.26
C TYR A 29 9.20 15.13 -10.36
N GLU A 30 9.29 16.27 -11.00
CA GLU A 30 10.36 16.53 -11.96
C GLU A 30 11.71 16.56 -11.23
N ASN A 31 12.75 16.08 -11.90
CA ASN A 31 14.13 16.06 -11.39
C ASN A 31 14.40 15.23 -10.12
N LYS A 32 13.49 14.35 -9.73
CA LYS A 32 13.72 13.35 -8.68
C LYS A 32 14.01 11.98 -9.31
N LYS A 33 15.00 11.29 -8.76
CA LYS A 33 15.37 9.92 -9.16
C LYS A 33 14.84 8.85 -8.21
N ASN A 34 14.24 9.27 -7.12
CA ASN A 34 13.63 8.42 -6.12
C ASN A 34 12.12 8.34 -6.35
N TYR A 35 11.54 7.23 -5.95
CA TYR A 35 10.11 6.99 -5.91
C TYR A 35 9.67 6.63 -4.50
N PHE A 36 8.40 6.84 -4.22
CA PHE A 36 7.71 6.38 -3.03
C PHE A 36 6.36 5.82 -3.46
N ILE A 37 6.06 4.60 -3.04
CA ILE A 37 4.79 3.94 -3.26
C ILE A 37 4.16 3.67 -1.91
N SER A 38 2.88 3.95 -1.78
CA SER A 38 2.09 3.58 -0.62
C SER A 38 0.82 2.88 -1.10
N TYR A 39 0.56 1.72 -0.53
CA TYR A 39 -0.70 1.01 -0.67
C TYR A 39 -1.37 0.95 0.69
N ALA A 40 -2.61 1.42 0.78
CA ALA A 40 -3.37 1.42 2.02
C ALA A 40 -4.74 0.75 1.85
N THR A 41 -5.15 0.01 2.86
CA THR A 41 -6.48 -0.59 2.94
C THR A 41 -7.19 -0.12 4.20
N LYS A 42 -8.51 0.14 4.11
CA LYS A 42 -9.36 0.48 5.26
C LYS A 42 -9.67 -0.76 6.10
N PHE A 43 -8.63 -1.42 6.57
CA PHE A 43 -8.71 -2.58 7.44
C PHE A 43 -7.63 -2.44 8.51
N GLY A 44 -8.00 -2.09 9.71
CA GLY A 44 -7.13 -1.82 10.84
C GLY A 44 -7.49 -2.62 12.07
N SER A 45 -6.86 -2.31 13.18
CA SER A 45 -7.01 -3.07 14.43
C SER A 45 -8.36 -2.86 15.15
N ASP A 46 -9.13 -1.85 14.76
CA ASP A 46 -10.48 -1.58 15.29
C ASP A 46 -11.59 -2.36 14.56
N VAL A 47 -11.26 -3.08 13.48
CA VAL A 47 -12.22 -3.89 12.74
C VAL A 47 -12.62 -5.12 13.57
N ILE A 48 -13.80 -5.06 14.17
CA ILE A 48 -14.38 -6.16 14.96
C ILE A 48 -15.35 -7.03 14.13
N GLU A 49 -15.80 -6.52 13.00
CA GLU A 49 -16.74 -7.20 12.11
C GLU A 49 -16.62 -6.65 10.68
N PHE A 50 -16.68 -7.50 9.68
CA PHE A 50 -16.79 -7.08 8.28
C PHE A 50 -17.68 -8.03 7.48
N THR A 51 -18.25 -7.51 6.40
CA THR A 51 -19.14 -8.26 5.52
C THR A 51 -18.55 -8.32 4.11
N GLU A 52 -18.39 -9.52 3.60
CA GLU A 52 -17.95 -9.74 2.22
C GLU A 52 -19.04 -9.40 1.19
N ALA A 53 -18.65 -9.27 -0.06
CA ALA A 53 -19.56 -9.02 -1.19
C ALA A 53 -20.69 -10.07 -1.32
N ASN A 54 -20.45 -11.30 -0.87
CA ASN A 54 -21.44 -12.38 -0.81
C ASN A 54 -22.41 -12.27 0.38
N LYS A 55 -22.37 -11.17 1.13
CA LYS A 55 -23.15 -10.87 2.34
C LYS A 55 -22.87 -11.79 3.55
N LYS A 56 -21.76 -12.52 3.54
CA LYS A 56 -21.32 -13.27 4.70
C LYS A 56 -20.56 -12.34 5.65
N THR A 57 -20.99 -12.30 6.91
CA THR A 57 -20.39 -11.49 7.97
C THR A 57 -19.40 -12.32 8.77
N PHE A 58 -18.24 -11.75 9.04
CA PHE A 58 -17.16 -12.35 9.82
C PHE A 58 -16.84 -11.47 11.02
N LYS A 59 -16.56 -12.14 12.13
CA LYS A 59 -16.02 -11.50 13.36
C LYS A 59 -14.60 -12.03 13.58
N PRO A 60 -13.59 -11.35 13.06
CA PRO A 60 -12.23 -11.80 13.21
C PRO A 60 -11.76 -11.64 14.67
N PRO A 61 -10.76 -12.42 15.11
CA PRO A 61 -10.13 -12.20 16.39
C PRO A 61 -9.40 -10.85 16.42
N LEU A 62 -9.26 -10.26 17.59
CA LEU A 62 -8.48 -9.04 17.78
C LEU A 62 -7.03 -9.26 17.31
N GLY A 63 -6.48 -8.25 16.65
CA GLY A 63 -5.13 -8.30 16.10
C GLY A 63 -5.02 -8.95 14.71
N ILE A 64 -6.13 -9.36 14.09
CA ILE A 64 -6.11 -10.01 12.76
C ILE A 64 -5.48 -9.12 11.68
N ALA A 65 -5.71 -7.81 11.72
CA ALA A 65 -5.14 -6.89 10.75
C ALA A 65 -3.60 -6.86 10.81
N HIS A 66 -3.05 -6.80 12.01
CA HIS A 66 -1.60 -6.87 12.22
C HIS A 66 -1.02 -8.24 11.88
N PHE A 67 -1.72 -9.32 12.22
CA PHE A 67 -1.32 -10.66 11.82
C PHE A 67 -1.31 -10.81 10.28
N LEU A 68 -2.32 -10.29 9.60
CA LEU A 68 -2.38 -10.31 8.14
C LEU A 68 -1.26 -9.48 7.51
N GLU A 69 -0.92 -8.32 8.10
CA GLU A 69 0.23 -7.52 7.66
C GLU A 69 1.52 -8.35 7.64
N HIS A 70 1.83 -9.07 8.72
CA HIS A 70 2.99 -9.97 8.75
C HIS A 70 2.89 -11.08 7.69
N LYS A 71 1.71 -11.67 7.54
CA LYS A 71 1.48 -12.74 6.56
C LYS A 71 1.67 -12.31 5.10
N MET A 72 1.45 -11.04 4.79
CA MET A 72 1.69 -10.51 3.43
C MET A 72 3.17 -10.50 3.04
N PHE A 73 4.07 -10.60 4.01
CA PHE A 73 5.52 -10.71 3.78
C PHE A 73 6.05 -12.15 3.91
N GLU A 74 5.20 -13.15 4.14
CA GLU A 74 5.61 -14.54 4.11
C GLU A 74 5.49 -15.10 2.68
N THR A 75 6.53 -15.81 2.24
CA THR A 75 6.54 -16.53 0.96
C THR A 75 6.55 -18.04 1.21
N ASP A 76 5.93 -18.82 0.31
CA ASP A 76 5.83 -20.28 0.44
C ASP A 76 7.19 -20.98 0.34
N ASP A 77 8.17 -20.35 -0.30
CA ASP A 77 9.54 -20.85 -0.45
C ASP A 77 10.48 -20.47 0.70
N GLY A 78 9.98 -19.73 1.70
CA GLY A 78 10.73 -19.30 2.87
C GLY A 78 11.78 -18.23 2.56
N VAL A 79 11.75 -17.62 1.38
CA VAL A 79 12.60 -16.48 1.05
C VAL A 79 12.02 -15.24 1.71
N ASP A 80 12.84 -14.52 2.46
CA ASP A 80 12.44 -13.23 3.04
C ASP A 80 12.30 -12.17 1.94
N PRO A 81 11.10 -11.64 1.67
CA PRO A 81 10.90 -10.59 0.67
C PRO A 81 11.74 -9.34 0.91
N PHE A 82 12.05 -9.02 2.17
CA PHE A 82 12.91 -7.88 2.50
C PHE A 82 14.33 -8.03 1.95
N THR A 83 14.82 -9.27 1.79
CA THR A 83 16.11 -9.53 1.13
C THR A 83 16.05 -9.05 -0.33
N PHE A 84 15.00 -9.39 -1.06
CA PHE A 84 14.80 -8.95 -2.45
C PHE A 84 14.76 -7.42 -2.56
N PHE A 85 14.00 -6.75 -1.70
CA PHE A 85 13.91 -5.30 -1.68
C PHE A 85 15.27 -4.66 -1.36
N SER A 86 15.98 -5.19 -0.36
CA SER A 86 17.31 -4.72 0.04
C SER A 86 18.34 -4.82 -1.10
N GLU A 87 18.38 -5.95 -1.81
CA GLU A 87 19.27 -6.18 -2.95
C GLU A 87 18.96 -5.25 -4.13
N SER A 88 17.69 -4.88 -4.32
CA SER A 88 17.28 -3.93 -5.35
C SER A 88 17.56 -2.46 -4.99
N GLY A 89 18.00 -2.19 -3.77
CA GLY A 89 18.18 -0.83 -3.24
C GLY A 89 16.85 -0.13 -2.95
N THR A 90 15.86 -0.92 -2.59
CA THR A 90 14.52 -0.51 -2.21
C THR A 90 14.35 -0.67 -0.71
N ASP A 91 13.80 0.31 -0.05
CA ASP A 91 13.35 0.26 1.34
C ASP A 91 11.85 -0.04 1.37
N SER A 92 11.45 -1.03 2.15
CA SER A 92 10.06 -1.43 2.30
C SER A 92 9.67 -1.55 3.76
N ASN A 93 8.44 -1.19 4.07
CA ASN A 93 7.90 -1.29 5.42
C ASN A 93 6.38 -1.45 5.37
N ALA A 94 5.80 -1.85 6.49
CA ALA A 94 4.35 -1.85 6.67
C ALA A 94 3.99 -1.39 8.09
N SER A 95 2.75 -1.00 8.26
CA SER A 95 2.22 -0.62 9.56
C SER A 95 0.71 -0.83 9.62
N THR A 96 0.24 -1.34 10.75
CA THR A 96 -1.17 -1.46 11.08
C THR A 96 -1.55 -0.41 12.11
N SER A 97 -2.50 0.44 11.76
CA SER A 97 -3.13 1.44 12.62
C SER A 97 -4.52 0.97 13.10
N PHE A 98 -5.27 1.84 13.74
CA PHE A 98 -6.62 1.53 14.19
C PHE A 98 -7.57 1.28 13.01
N ASP A 99 -7.57 2.16 12.02
CA ASP A 99 -8.53 2.22 10.93
C ASP A 99 -7.99 1.75 9.57
N HIS A 100 -6.67 1.52 9.46
CA HIS A 100 -6.05 1.13 8.20
C HIS A 100 -4.77 0.31 8.40
N THR A 101 -4.40 -0.45 7.38
CA THR A 101 -3.08 -1.04 7.20
C THR A 101 -2.43 -0.43 5.97
N GLN A 102 -1.16 -0.06 6.08
CA GLN A 102 -0.38 0.59 5.04
C GLN A 102 0.89 -0.20 4.74
N TYR A 103 1.19 -0.36 3.45
CA TYR A 103 2.42 -0.93 2.93
C TYR A 103 3.14 0.15 2.14
N ILE A 104 4.43 0.34 2.39
CA ILE A 104 5.24 1.37 1.73
C ILE A 104 6.48 0.76 1.09
N CYS A 105 6.89 1.37 -0.01
CA CYS A 105 8.09 1.01 -0.74
C CYS A 105 8.73 2.28 -1.30
N SER A 106 10.03 2.43 -1.11
CA SER A 106 10.77 3.58 -1.64
C SER A 106 12.14 3.18 -2.16
N GLY A 107 12.61 3.83 -3.21
CA GLY A 107 13.89 3.51 -3.79
C GLY A 107 14.31 4.46 -4.90
N THR A 108 15.46 4.19 -5.48
CA THR A 108 16.04 5.01 -6.56
C THR A 108 16.25 4.24 -7.86
N LYS A 109 16.10 2.92 -7.85
CA LYS A 109 16.38 2.03 -8.98
C LYS A 109 15.29 0.98 -9.10
N LYS A 110 15.18 0.36 -10.28
CA LYS A 110 14.30 -0.79 -10.54
C LYS A 110 12.81 -0.57 -10.24
N PHE A 111 12.35 0.67 -10.39
CA PHE A 111 10.95 1.03 -10.13
C PHE A 111 9.91 0.09 -10.80
N ARG A 112 10.25 -0.49 -11.96
CA ARG A 112 9.33 -1.39 -12.70
C ARG A 112 9.43 -2.85 -12.30
N GLU A 113 10.40 -3.21 -11.47
CA GLU A 113 10.66 -4.58 -11.03
C GLU A 113 10.20 -4.84 -9.58
N ASN A 114 9.81 -3.77 -8.86
CA ASN A 114 9.43 -3.78 -7.45
C ASN A 114 7.93 -3.64 -7.26
#